data_82a23b89881ede5e948760067af8849b
#
_entry.id   82a23b89881ede5e948760067af8849b
#
_cell.length_a   1.000
_cell.length_b   1.000
_cell.length_c   1.000
_cell.angle_alpha   90.00
_cell.angle_beta   90.00
_cell.angle_gamma   90.00
#
_symmetry.space_group_name_H-M   'P 1'
#
loop_
_entity.id
_entity.type
_entity.pdbx_description
1 polymer ?
#
loop_
_entity_poly.entity_id
_entity_poly.type
_entity_poly.pdbx_seq_one_letter_code
_entity_poly.pdbx_strand_id
1 'polypeptide(L)'
;MHGEGTAINRLVVTDKKSDNKFLVDTGSQVSVLPKEYADNSQPTNFTLRAANETPIKTYGTKKMKTDFNLGRDITWNFFVADIPQAIMGADFLAHHKLLVDIHGQALYDKKSHHISKGSIVNSCSYGIFAVSNVIDSEYDKIFKEFPEIIGLAQTQDIAKTKVAHYIVTKGPPVAEHQRPLGPEKRAATKKELIKRLSKPIGPRK
;
A
#
# COMPACT_ATOMS: atom_id res chain seq x y z
N MET A 1 17.46 2.29 29.11
CA MET A 1 16.23 1.58 28.70
C MET A 1 16.41 1.34 27.21
N HIS A 2 16.75 0.11 26.80
CA HIS A 2 16.87 -0.27 25.40
C HIS A 2 15.46 -0.47 24.90
N GLY A 3 15.03 0.32 23.89
CA GLY A 3 13.76 0.11 23.22
C GLY A 3 13.80 -1.25 22.52
N GLU A 4 13.00 -2.19 22.99
CA GLU A 4 12.68 -3.40 22.25
C GLU A 4 12.07 -3.00 20.93
N GLY A 5 12.83 -3.16 19.86
CA GLY A 5 12.32 -2.98 18.52
C GLY A 5 11.13 -3.90 18.31
N THR A 6 9.96 -3.34 18.09
CA THR A 6 8.75 -4.09 17.80
C THR A 6 9.02 -5.01 16.63
N ALA A 7 9.00 -6.32 16.87
CA ALA A 7 9.17 -7.32 15.83
C ALA A 7 8.06 -7.12 14.79
N ILE A 8 8.44 -6.82 13.54
CA ILE A 8 7.48 -6.67 12.45
C ILE A 8 7.04 -8.08 12.04
N ASN A 9 5.86 -8.44 12.46
CA ASN A 9 5.26 -9.74 12.16
C ASN A 9 4.69 -9.71 10.74
N ARG A 10 5.24 -10.54 9.86
CA ARG A 10 4.75 -10.71 8.49
C ARG A 10 4.28 -12.13 8.27
N LEU A 11 3.09 -12.27 7.68
CA LEU A 11 2.50 -13.56 7.37
C LEU A 11 3.14 -14.13 6.10
N VAL A 12 3.58 -15.38 6.17
CA VAL A 12 4.03 -16.16 5.01
C VAL A 12 3.13 -17.36 4.84
N VAL A 13 2.67 -17.58 3.61
CA VAL A 13 1.86 -18.76 3.23
C VAL A 13 2.61 -19.57 2.18
N THR A 14 2.40 -20.88 2.20
CA THR A 14 3.08 -21.80 1.27
C THR A 14 2.11 -22.31 0.21
N ASP A 15 2.52 -22.24 -1.04
CA ASP A 15 1.83 -22.89 -2.16
C ASP A 15 2.11 -24.40 -2.11
N LYS A 16 1.09 -25.21 -1.92
CA LYS A 16 1.22 -26.67 -1.82
C LYS A 16 1.69 -27.36 -3.09
N LYS A 17 1.54 -26.69 -4.25
CA LYS A 17 1.95 -27.27 -5.53
C LYS A 17 3.44 -27.13 -5.80
N SER A 18 4.00 -25.99 -5.43
CA SER A 18 5.39 -25.66 -5.73
C SER A 18 6.29 -25.60 -4.50
N ASP A 19 5.71 -25.72 -3.30
CA ASP A 19 6.36 -25.48 -2.00
C ASP A 19 6.95 -24.06 -1.83
N ASN A 20 6.57 -23.16 -2.72
CA ASN A 20 7.03 -21.78 -2.68
C ASN A 20 6.36 -21.01 -1.54
N LYS A 21 7.16 -20.20 -0.87
CA LYS A 21 6.73 -19.34 0.22
C LYS A 21 6.42 -17.94 -0.29
N PHE A 22 5.19 -17.48 -0.05
CA PHE A 22 4.71 -16.16 -0.42
C PHE A 22 4.58 -15.30 0.82
N LEU A 23 5.27 -14.17 0.82
CA LEU A 23 5.06 -13.12 1.82
C LEU A 23 3.73 -12.42 1.54
N VAL A 24 2.84 -12.37 2.51
CA VAL A 24 1.59 -11.62 2.41
C VAL A 24 1.88 -10.17 2.79
N ASP A 25 1.80 -9.28 1.80
CA ASP A 25 2.12 -7.86 1.97
C ASP A 25 0.99 -6.97 1.47
N THR A 26 0.11 -6.54 2.37
CA THR A 26 -1.00 -5.63 2.05
C THR A 26 -0.56 -4.23 1.65
N GLY A 27 0.70 -3.86 1.93
CA GLY A 27 1.31 -2.60 1.51
C GLY A 27 1.89 -2.65 0.09
N SER A 28 2.11 -3.85 -0.46
CA SER A 28 2.53 -4.00 -1.85
C SER A 28 1.31 -3.89 -2.77
N GLN A 29 1.36 -2.99 -3.75
CA GLN A 29 0.27 -2.81 -4.71
C GLN A 29 0.11 -3.99 -5.66
N VAL A 30 1.20 -4.69 -5.96
CA VAL A 30 1.26 -5.78 -6.93
C VAL A 30 1.89 -7.04 -6.36
N SER A 31 1.50 -8.18 -6.92
CA SER A 31 2.04 -9.48 -6.57
C SER A 31 3.19 -9.83 -7.47
N VAL A 32 4.30 -10.27 -6.88
CA VAL A 32 5.58 -10.39 -7.57
C VAL A 32 6.23 -11.73 -7.26
N LEU A 33 6.83 -12.34 -8.29
CA LEU A 33 7.68 -13.52 -8.18
C LEU A 33 9.16 -13.12 -8.34
N PRO A 34 10.09 -13.86 -7.73
CA PRO A 34 11.50 -13.71 -7.95
C PRO A 34 11.90 -13.95 -9.41
N LYS A 35 13.08 -13.41 -9.77
CA LYS A 35 13.62 -13.46 -11.14
C LYS A 35 13.75 -14.88 -11.72
N GLU A 36 13.98 -15.88 -10.89
CA GLU A 36 14.06 -17.28 -11.31
C GLU A 36 12.80 -17.83 -12.01
N TYR A 37 11.68 -17.13 -11.85
CA TYR A 37 10.44 -17.43 -12.54
C TYR A 37 10.31 -16.78 -13.92
N ALA A 38 11.27 -15.97 -14.32
CA ALA A 38 11.25 -15.30 -15.61
C ALA A 38 11.42 -16.30 -16.78
N ASP A 39 10.58 -16.14 -17.79
CA ASP A 39 10.74 -16.89 -19.04
C ASP A 39 11.85 -16.27 -19.92
N ASN A 40 12.20 -15.01 -19.67
CA ASN A 40 13.26 -14.28 -20.35
C ASN A 40 14.17 -13.61 -19.31
N SER A 41 15.48 -13.72 -19.50
CA SER A 41 16.50 -13.11 -18.62
C SER A 41 16.70 -11.61 -18.85
N GLN A 42 16.15 -11.05 -19.94
CA GLN A 42 16.28 -9.62 -20.24
C GLN A 42 15.25 -8.79 -19.48
N PRO A 43 15.67 -7.69 -18.84
CA PRO A 43 14.74 -6.79 -18.17
C PRO A 43 13.76 -6.14 -19.16
N THR A 44 12.55 -5.87 -18.69
CA THR A 44 11.58 -5.07 -19.43
C THR A 44 11.77 -3.57 -19.16
N ASN A 45 11.09 -2.73 -19.95
CA ASN A 45 11.07 -1.28 -19.71
C ASN A 45 10.21 -0.88 -18.50
N PHE A 46 9.40 -1.80 -17.98
CA PHE A 46 8.59 -1.57 -16.79
C PHE A 46 9.44 -1.77 -15.54
N THR A 47 9.31 -0.87 -14.56
CA THR A 47 10.07 -0.91 -13.31
C THR A 47 9.13 -0.79 -12.14
N LEU A 48 9.32 -1.64 -11.13
CA LEU A 48 8.67 -1.49 -9.83
C LEU A 48 9.52 -0.58 -8.93
N ARG A 49 8.91 -0.03 -7.89
CA ARG A 49 9.63 0.71 -6.84
C ARG A 49 9.42 0.07 -5.49
N ALA A 50 10.48 -0.04 -4.73
CA ALA A 50 10.40 -0.39 -3.32
C ALA A 50 9.88 0.81 -2.49
N ALA A 51 9.50 0.59 -1.23
CA ALA A 51 9.01 1.64 -0.34
C ALA A 51 10.05 2.76 -0.08
N ASN A 52 11.34 2.45 -0.22
CA ASN A 52 12.44 3.42 -0.16
C ASN A 52 12.76 4.04 -1.53
N GLU A 53 11.83 3.93 -2.49
CA GLU A 53 11.94 4.44 -3.86
C GLU A 53 13.01 3.78 -4.74
N THR A 54 13.72 2.78 -4.24
CA THR A 54 14.70 2.05 -5.04
C THR A 54 14.02 1.35 -6.23
N PRO A 55 14.48 1.54 -7.46
CA PRO A 55 13.92 0.88 -8.63
C PRO A 55 14.24 -0.62 -8.62
N ILE A 56 13.24 -1.44 -8.94
CA ILE A 56 13.34 -2.89 -9.03
C ILE A 56 13.10 -3.29 -10.49
N LYS A 57 14.10 -3.93 -11.12
CA LYS A 57 13.99 -4.41 -12.49
C LYS A 57 12.94 -5.51 -12.60
N THR A 58 12.15 -5.48 -13.69
CA THR A 58 11.17 -6.51 -14.00
C THR A 58 11.53 -7.30 -15.25
N TYR A 59 11.02 -8.52 -15.32
CA TYR A 59 11.32 -9.51 -16.36
C TYR A 59 10.03 -10.03 -17.02
N GLY A 60 8.96 -9.23 -17.00
CA GLY A 60 7.66 -9.57 -17.55
C GLY A 60 6.69 -10.08 -16.50
N THR A 61 5.75 -10.90 -16.95
CA THR A 61 4.72 -11.50 -16.09
C THR A 61 4.68 -13.02 -16.27
N LYS A 62 4.30 -13.72 -15.19
CA LYS A 62 4.13 -15.18 -15.20
C LYS A 62 2.75 -15.54 -14.69
N LYS A 63 1.98 -16.24 -15.52
CA LYS A 63 0.72 -16.82 -15.10
C LYS A 63 0.98 -18.10 -14.33
N MET A 64 0.54 -18.15 -13.07
CA MET A 64 0.77 -19.28 -12.20
C MET A 64 -0.52 -19.74 -11.53
N LYS A 65 -0.68 -21.08 -11.41
CA LYS A 65 -1.77 -21.70 -10.70
C LYS A 65 -1.26 -22.21 -9.37
N THR A 66 -1.76 -21.66 -8.28
CA THR A 66 -1.33 -21.90 -6.90
C THR A 66 -2.40 -22.57 -6.07
N ASP A 67 -1.99 -23.32 -5.04
CA ASP A 67 -2.87 -23.92 -4.03
C ASP A 67 -2.39 -23.51 -2.62
N PHE A 68 -3.06 -22.53 -2.04
CA PHE A 68 -2.80 -22.07 -0.67
C PHE A 68 -3.69 -22.77 0.37
N ASN A 69 -4.23 -23.96 0.08
CA ASN A 69 -5.16 -24.68 0.95
C ASN A 69 -6.46 -23.90 1.26
N LEU A 70 -6.92 -23.13 0.30
CA LEU A 70 -8.15 -22.32 0.41
C LEU A 70 -9.38 -23.04 -0.20
N GLY A 71 -9.31 -24.36 -0.36
CA GLY A 71 -10.39 -25.17 -0.94
C GLY A 71 -10.59 -24.98 -2.43
N ARG A 72 -9.71 -24.21 -3.08
CA ARG A 72 -9.71 -23.96 -4.53
C ARG A 72 -8.33 -23.60 -5.03
N ASP A 73 -8.07 -23.95 -6.27
CA ASP A 73 -6.89 -23.45 -6.99
C ASP A 73 -7.09 -21.97 -7.38
N ILE A 74 -6.05 -21.20 -7.23
CA ILE A 74 -6.03 -19.78 -7.59
C ILE A 74 -5.06 -19.57 -8.75
N THR A 75 -5.54 -18.99 -9.83
CA THR A 75 -4.70 -18.62 -10.96
C THR A 75 -4.51 -17.11 -10.99
N TRP A 76 -3.26 -16.65 -11.06
CA TRP A 76 -2.91 -15.25 -11.07
C TRP A 76 -1.77 -14.95 -12.04
N ASN A 77 -1.71 -13.71 -12.53
CA ASN A 77 -0.64 -13.22 -13.37
C ASN A 77 0.29 -12.34 -12.52
N PHE A 78 1.39 -12.92 -12.07
CA PHE A 78 2.37 -12.25 -11.24
C PHE A 78 3.35 -11.45 -12.09
N PHE A 79 3.81 -10.31 -11.59
CA PHE A 79 5.03 -9.69 -12.12
C PHE A 79 6.24 -10.55 -11.74
N VAL A 80 7.25 -10.57 -12.59
CA VAL A 80 8.55 -11.19 -12.28
C VAL A 80 9.58 -10.08 -12.12
N ALA A 81 10.29 -10.04 -11.00
CA ALA A 81 11.19 -8.94 -10.67
C ALA A 81 12.42 -9.40 -9.88
N ASP A 82 13.38 -8.50 -9.76
CA ASP A 82 14.63 -8.74 -9.03
C ASP A 82 14.40 -8.60 -7.51
N ILE A 83 13.72 -9.60 -6.95
CA ILE A 83 13.39 -9.69 -5.52
C ILE A 83 13.76 -11.07 -4.99
N PRO A 84 14.12 -11.18 -3.69
CA PRO A 84 14.57 -12.44 -3.09
C PRO A 84 13.45 -13.42 -2.73
N GLN A 85 12.19 -12.97 -2.67
CA GLN A 85 11.06 -13.77 -2.18
C GLN A 85 9.78 -13.39 -2.89
N ALA A 86 8.91 -14.37 -3.16
CA ALA A 86 7.59 -14.14 -3.73
C ALA A 86 6.71 -13.31 -2.78
N ILE A 87 5.98 -12.36 -3.35
CA ILE A 87 5.09 -11.44 -2.63
C ILE A 87 3.67 -11.58 -3.15
N MET A 88 2.73 -11.72 -2.22
CA MET A 88 1.30 -11.67 -2.46
C MET A 88 0.81 -10.27 -2.07
N GLY A 89 0.57 -9.42 -3.05
CA GLY A 89 0.19 -8.02 -2.87
C GLY A 89 -1.31 -7.80 -2.75
N ALA A 90 -1.68 -6.53 -2.61
CA ALA A 90 -3.06 -6.08 -2.45
C ALA A 90 -3.93 -6.42 -3.68
N ASP A 91 -3.36 -6.41 -4.89
CA ASP A 91 -4.03 -6.80 -6.13
C ASP A 91 -4.58 -8.23 -6.08
N PHE A 92 -3.75 -9.18 -5.66
CA PHE A 92 -4.13 -10.59 -5.50
C PHE A 92 -5.16 -10.75 -4.38
N LEU A 93 -4.89 -10.17 -3.21
CA LEU A 93 -5.75 -10.29 -2.03
C LEU A 93 -7.15 -9.73 -2.30
N ALA A 94 -7.24 -8.55 -2.90
CA ALA A 94 -8.51 -7.91 -3.22
C ALA A 94 -9.30 -8.68 -4.29
N HIS A 95 -8.64 -9.07 -5.38
CA HIS A 95 -9.28 -9.80 -6.48
C HIS A 95 -9.87 -11.13 -6.01
N HIS A 96 -9.12 -11.87 -5.21
CA HIS A 96 -9.55 -13.18 -4.72
C HIS A 96 -10.40 -13.11 -3.44
N LYS A 97 -10.66 -11.89 -2.91
CA LYS A 97 -11.45 -11.62 -1.70
C LYS A 97 -10.88 -12.33 -0.47
N LEU A 98 -9.56 -12.28 -0.33
CA LEU A 98 -8.84 -12.86 0.80
C LEU A 98 -8.72 -11.84 1.94
N LEU A 99 -8.91 -12.30 3.17
CA LEU A 99 -8.67 -11.53 4.38
C LEU A 99 -7.39 -12.00 5.05
N VAL A 100 -6.60 -11.06 5.54
CA VAL A 100 -5.35 -11.32 6.25
C VAL A 100 -5.58 -11.18 7.75
N ASP A 101 -5.33 -12.25 8.47
CA ASP A 101 -5.33 -12.26 9.93
C ASP A 101 -3.91 -12.50 10.44
N ILE A 102 -3.25 -11.42 10.82
CA ILE A 102 -1.88 -11.48 11.35
C ILE A 102 -1.84 -12.17 12.71
N HIS A 103 -2.82 -11.91 13.58
CA HIS A 103 -2.89 -12.52 14.91
C HIS A 103 -3.12 -14.02 14.83
N GLY A 104 -4.09 -14.45 14.04
CA GLY A 104 -4.41 -15.87 13.79
C GLY A 104 -3.45 -16.56 12.84
N GLN A 105 -2.47 -15.84 12.27
CA GLN A 105 -1.49 -16.34 11.30
C GLN A 105 -2.14 -17.05 10.11
N ALA A 106 -3.14 -16.42 9.51
CA ALA A 106 -3.97 -17.07 8.50
C ALA A 106 -4.46 -16.14 7.39
N LEU A 107 -4.73 -16.73 6.23
CA LEU A 107 -5.57 -16.16 5.19
C LEU A 107 -6.96 -16.80 5.22
N TYR A 108 -7.99 -15.98 5.12
CA TYR A 108 -9.38 -16.40 5.01
C TYR A 108 -9.89 -16.13 3.61
N ASP A 109 -10.44 -17.12 2.96
CA ASP A 109 -11.13 -16.95 1.69
C ASP A 109 -12.63 -16.71 1.91
N LYS A 110 -13.11 -15.52 1.58
CA LYS A 110 -14.54 -15.17 1.67
C LYS A 110 -15.45 -15.98 0.72
N LYS A 111 -14.88 -16.58 -0.33
CA LYS A 111 -15.66 -17.34 -1.31
C LYS A 111 -15.85 -18.80 -0.88
N SER A 112 -14.76 -19.45 -0.47
CA SER A 112 -14.77 -20.85 -0.10
C SER A 112 -14.97 -21.09 1.40
N HIS A 113 -14.86 -20.04 2.22
CA HIS A 113 -14.86 -20.09 3.69
C HIS A 113 -13.72 -20.94 4.28
N HIS A 114 -12.69 -21.24 3.49
CA HIS A 114 -11.52 -21.97 3.95
C HIS A 114 -10.47 -21.03 4.54
N ILE A 115 -9.62 -21.62 5.36
CA ILE A 115 -8.56 -20.93 6.08
C ILE A 115 -7.23 -21.56 5.70
N SER A 116 -6.30 -20.75 5.22
CA SER A 116 -4.91 -21.14 5.01
C SER A 116 -4.06 -20.70 6.20
N LYS A 117 -3.50 -21.64 6.91
CA LYS A 117 -2.53 -21.34 7.98
C LYS A 117 -1.17 -21.01 7.36
N GLY A 118 -0.55 -19.98 7.89
CA GLY A 118 0.80 -19.56 7.53
C GLY A 118 1.73 -19.56 8.73
N SER A 119 2.86 -18.92 8.57
CA SER A 119 3.85 -18.68 9.63
C SER A 119 4.21 -17.21 9.68
N ILE A 120 4.61 -16.75 10.85
CA ILE A 120 5.12 -15.40 11.02
C ILE A 120 6.63 -15.40 10.84
N VAL A 121 7.12 -14.50 10.04
CA VAL A 121 8.56 -14.25 9.88
C VAL A 121 8.89 -12.81 10.29
N ASN A 122 9.99 -12.67 11.00
CA ASN A 122 10.56 -11.38 11.33
C ASN A 122 11.52 -11.00 10.20
N SER A 123 11.07 -10.21 9.25
CA SER A 123 11.90 -9.76 8.15
C SER A 123 11.82 -8.25 7.97
N CYS A 124 12.96 -7.63 7.76
CA CYS A 124 13.02 -6.28 7.22
C CYS A 124 12.77 -6.41 5.71
N SER A 125 11.57 -6.18 5.25
CA SER A 125 11.30 -6.10 3.82
C SER A 125 10.74 -4.74 3.47
N TYR A 126 11.13 -4.28 2.29
CA TYR A 126 10.66 -3.04 1.72
C TYR A 126 9.33 -3.30 1.00
N GLY A 127 8.34 -2.42 1.18
CA GLY A 127 7.10 -2.45 0.39
C GLY A 127 7.42 -2.22 -1.09
N ILE A 128 6.63 -2.83 -1.97
CA ILE A 128 6.78 -2.69 -3.43
C ILE A 128 5.57 -1.95 -3.98
N PHE A 129 5.83 -0.89 -4.73
CA PHE A 129 4.80 -0.11 -5.42
C PHE A 129 4.99 -0.20 -6.93
N ALA A 130 3.91 -0.35 -7.67
CA ALA A 130 3.95 -0.27 -9.12
C ALA A 130 4.11 1.18 -9.56
N VAL A 131 5.10 1.44 -10.41
CA VAL A 131 5.22 2.70 -11.13
C VAL A 131 4.92 2.40 -12.59
N SER A 132 3.76 2.81 -13.04
CA SER A 132 3.49 2.84 -14.48
C SER A 132 4.30 3.96 -15.09
N ASN A 133 5.26 3.62 -15.95
CA ASN A 133 5.77 4.60 -16.91
C ASN A 133 4.64 4.86 -17.90
N VAL A 134 3.77 5.80 -17.59
CA VAL A 134 2.86 6.39 -18.57
C VAL A 134 3.75 7.22 -19.49
N ILE A 135 4.32 6.55 -20.49
CA ILE A 135 4.98 7.20 -21.60
C ILE A 135 3.86 7.85 -22.40
N ASP A 136 3.94 9.14 -22.62
CA ASP A 136 2.97 10.01 -23.28
C ASP A 136 1.80 10.53 -22.42
N SER A 137 2.09 11.13 -21.28
CA SER A 137 1.15 12.06 -20.70
C SER A 137 1.45 13.48 -21.23
N GLU A 138 0.41 14.28 -21.42
CA GLU A 138 0.50 15.71 -21.74
C GLU A 138 1.42 16.47 -20.77
N TYR A 139 1.66 15.89 -19.61
CA TYR A 139 2.53 16.41 -18.55
C TYR A 139 4.02 16.09 -18.73
N ASP A 140 4.41 15.12 -19.56
CA ASP A 140 5.82 14.75 -19.78
C ASP A 140 6.66 15.91 -20.32
N LYS A 141 6.06 16.78 -21.11
CA LYS A 141 6.72 17.98 -21.61
C LYS A 141 7.02 18.94 -20.45
N ILE A 142 6.06 19.13 -19.56
CA ILE A 142 6.19 19.99 -18.38
C ILE A 142 7.26 19.42 -17.44
N PHE A 143 7.27 18.14 -17.19
CA PHE A 143 8.26 17.49 -16.33
C PHE A 143 9.67 17.51 -16.92
N LYS A 144 9.83 17.48 -18.23
CA LYS A 144 11.13 17.66 -18.89
C LYS A 144 11.63 19.11 -18.84
N GLU A 145 10.70 20.07 -18.87
CA GLU A 145 11.01 21.48 -18.77
C GLU A 145 11.34 21.93 -17.34
N PHE A 146 10.75 21.26 -16.33
CA PHE A 146 10.93 21.56 -14.90
C PHE A 146 11.34 20.30 -14.12
N PRO A 147 12.57 19.76 -14.33
CA PRO A 147 13.02 18.51 -13.70
C PRO A 147 13.09 18.62 -12.16
N GLU A 148 13.18 19.81 -11.62
CA GLU A 148 13.17 20.09 -10.18
C GLU A 148 11.83 19.75 -9.51
N ILE A 149 10.72 19.67 -10.26
CA ILE A 149 9.41 19.30 -9.72
C ILE A 149 9.32 17.79 -9.45
N ILE A 150 10.07 16.97 -10.22
CA ILE A 150 10.10 15.51 -10.08
C ILE A 150 11.18 15.06 -9.11
N GLY A 151 12.21 15.89 -8.94
CA GLY A 151 13.29 15.62 -7.99
C GLY A 151 12.74 15.63 -6.57
N LEU A 152 12.99 14.54 -5.83
CA LEU A 152 12.86 14.59 -4.38
C LEU A 152 13.67 15.79 -3.91
N ALA A 153 13.02 16.72 -3.22
CA ALA A 153 13.69 17.82 -2.58
C ALA A 153 14.82 17.23 -1.72
N GLN A 154 16.04 17.31 -2.23
CA GLN A 154 17.18 17.00 -1.39
C GLN A 154 17.11 17.98 -0.23
N THR A 155 16.89 17.46 0.96
CA THR A 155 16.71 18.21 2.21
C THR A 155 17.92 19.09 2.57
N GLN A 156 18.87 19.28 1.66
CA GLN A 156 20.06 20.09 1.86
C GLN A 156 20.02 21.50 1.24
N ASP A 157 19.06 21.77 0.38
CA ASP A 157 18.84 23.14 -0.12
C ASP A 157 17.63 23.78 0.55
N ILE A 158 17.68 23.90 1.86
CA ILE A 158 16.98 25.00 2.52
C ILE A 158 17.65 26.24 1.97
N ALA A 159 17.04 26.85 0.95
CA ALA A 159 17.46 28.11 0.42
C ALA A 159 17.67 29.05 1.61
N LYS A 160 18.91 29.42 1.88
CA LYS A 160 19.23 30.47 2.86
C LYS A 160 18.74 31.79 2.29
N THR A 161 17.43 31.90 2.12
CA THR A 161 16.80 33.16 1.79
C THR A 161 16.92 34.02 3.02
N LYS A 162 17.69 35.11 2.89
CA LYS A 162 17.78 36.16 3.91
C LYS A 162 16.46 36.93 4.08
N VAL A 163 15.38 36.47 3.45
CA VAL A 163 14.06 37.10 3.50
C VAL A 163 13.25 36.37 4.58
N ALA A 164 13.13 37.00 5.73
CA ALA A 164 12.19 36.58 6.77
C ALA A 164 10.90 37.37 6.60
N HIS A 165 9.78 36.65 6.42
CA HIS A 165 8.45 37.25 6.44
C HIS A 165 7.98 37.35 7.88
N TYR A 166 7.85 38.60 8.37
CA TYR A 166 7.27 38.88 9.68
C TYR A 166 5.80 39.21 9.52
N ILE A 167 4.93 38.42 10.13
CA ILE A 167 3.53 38.80 10.29
C ILE A 167 3.49 39.73 11.52
N VAL A 168 3.35 41.02 11.28
CA VAL A 168 3.21 42.01 12.37
C VAL A 168 1.78 41.86 12.92
N THR A 169 1.65 41.23 14.07
CA THR A 169 0.39 41.17 14.82
C THR A 169 0.38 42.31 15.85
N LYS A 170 -0.71 43.07 15.90
CA LYS A 170 -0.93 44.09 16.92
C LYS A 170 -1.83 43.52 18.01
N GLY A 171 -1.36 43.58 19.27
CA GLY A 171 -2.11 43.12 20.44
C GLY A 171 -1.71 41.72 20.97
N PRO A 172 -2.17 41.37 22.15
CA PRO A 172 -1.91 40.05 22.73
C PRO A 172 -2.60 38.94 21.94
N PRO A 173 -2.10 37.70 21.97
CA PRO A 173 -2.72 36.56 21.28
C PRO A 173 -4.15 36.41 21.78
N VAL A 174 -5.11 36.46 20.86
CA VAL A 174 -6.53 36.25 21.16
C VAL A 174 -6.88 34.81 20.85
N ALA A 175 -7.20 34.03 21.87
CA ALA A 175 -7.82 32.73 21.70
C ALA A 175 -9.34 32.91 21.60
N GLU A 176 -9.90 32.66 20.43
CA GLU A 176 -11.36 32.62 20.29
C GLU A 176 -11.86 31.24 20.72
N HIS A 177 -12.81 31.23 21.64
CA HIS A 177 -13.57 30.05 21.95
C HIS A 177 -14.48 29.69 20.76
N GLN A 178 -14.73 28.40 20.55
CA GLN A 178 -15.68 27.93 19.55
C GLN A 178 -17.02 28.66 19.74
N ARG A 179 -17.46 29.37 18.71
CA ARG A 179 -18.77 30.05 18.75
C ARG A 179 -19.86 29.00 18.80
N PRO A 180 -20.74 28.99 19.81
CA PRO A 180 -21.84 28.05 19.84
C PRO A 180 -22.75 28.33 18.65
N LEU A 181 -23.18 27.26 17.97
CA LEU A 181 -24.15 27.36 16.89
C LEU A 181 -25.41 28.04 17.41
N GLY A 182 -25.96 28.97 16.67
CA GLY A 182 -27.26 29.60 16.98
C GLY A 182 -28.37 28.54 17.13
N PRO A 183 -29.40 28.85 17.90
CA PRO A 183 -30.46 27.87 18.29
C PRO A 183 -31.05 27.11 17.11
N GLU A 184 -31.33 27.77 16.01
CA GLU A 184 -31.88 27.14 14.78
C GLU A 184 -30.90 26.17 14.12
N LYS A 185 -29.61 26.56 13.96
CA LYS A 185 -28.59 25.70 13.39
C LYS A 185 -28.30 24.51 14.29
N ARG A 186 -28.32 24.71 15.60
CA ARG A 186 -28.13 23.65 16.59
C ARG A 186 -29.28 22.63 16.54
N ALA A 187 -30.53 23.09 16.39
CA ALA A 187 -31.71 22.23 16.24
C ALA A 187 -31.64 21.42 14.92
N ALA A 188 -31.28 22.07 13.82
CA ALA A 188 -31.11 21.41 12.52
C ALA A 188 -30.01 20.34 12.55
N THR A 189 -28.84 20.66 13.12
CA THR A 189 -27.73 19.70 13.27
C THR A 189 -28.13 18.51 14.14
N LYS A 190 -28.83 18.76 15.27
CA LYS A 190 -29.29 17.68 16.13
C LYS A 190 -30.31 16.78 15.43
N LYS A 191 -31.23 17.34 14.65
CA LYS A 191 -32.21 16.59 13.85
C LYS A 191 -31.55 15.71 12.80
N GLU A 192 -30.53 16.25 12.09
CA GLU A 192 -29.80 15.50 11.08
C GLU A 192 -28.92 14.38 11.69
N LEU A 193 -28.32 14.62 12.85
CA LEU A 193 -27.53 13.62 13.57
C LEU A 193 -28.39 12.44 14.02
N ILE A 194 -29.60 12.74 14.61
CA ILE A 194 -30.55 11.70 15.00
C ILE A 194 -30.99 10.90 13.79
N LYS A 195 -31.28 11.55 12.66
CA LYS A 195 -31.69 10.89 11.42
C LYS A 195 -30.59 9.96 10.87
N ARG A 196 -29.32 10.33 11.03
CA ARG A 196 -28.18 9.47 10.63
C ARG A 196 -27.99 8.29 11.56
N LEU A 197 -28.16 8.49 12.87
CA LEU A 197 -28.03 7.45 13.88
C LEU A 197 -29.21 6.45 13.87
N SER A 198 -30.40 6.89 13.43
CA SER A 198 -31.58 6.03 13.31
C SER A 198 -31.64 5.22 12.02
N LYS A 199 -30.75 5.45 11.07
CA LYS A 199 -30.66 4.58 9.89
C LYS A 199 -29.97 3.27 10.28
N PRO A 200 -30.65 2.11 10.12
CA PRO A 200 -29.99 0.83 10.33
C PRO A 200 -28.79 0.74 9.39
N ILE A 201 -27.65 0.30 9.93
CA ILE A 201 -26.44 0.01 9.15
C ILE A 201 -26.81 -1.18 8.27
N GLY A 202 -27.29 -0.89 7.08
CA GLY A 202 -27.55 -1.92 6.07
C GLY A 202 -26.23 -2.59 5.67
N PRO A 203 -26.27 -3.86 5.23
CA PRO A 203 -25.06 -4.55 4.79
C PRO A 203 -24.40 -3.74 3.67
N ARG A 204 -23.14 -3.40 3.86
CA ARG A 204 -22.34 -2.74 2.81
C ARG A 204 -22.27 -3.67 1.60
N LYS A 205 -22.81 -3.20 0.49
CA LYS A 205 -22.70 -3.88 -0.80
C LYS A 205 -21.27 -3.88 -1.31
#